data_14d6d17ceaec2d1f67e25d22fb74bedb
#
_entry.id   14d6d17ceaec2d1f67e25d22fb74bedb
#
_cell.length_a   1.000
_cell.length_b   1.000
_cell.length_c   1.000
_cell.angle_alpha   90.00
_cell.angle_beta   90.00
_cell.angle_gamma   90.00
#
_symmetry.space_group_name_H-M   'P 1'
#
loop_
_entity.id
_entity.type
_entity.pdbx_description
1 polymer ?
#
loop_
_entity_poly.entity_id
_entity_poly.type
_entity_poly.pdbx_seq_one_letter_code
_entity_poly.pdbx_strand_id
1 'polypeptide(L)'
;MSLSALLIVLVAALLHATWNYWVKKLAGGPELIWMFSTLSVILYAPALCYMLLLGDVKFNVQTVGIICGSGMLHLTYFLTLQLGYRHGELSLVYPIARATGPLLATLFAVVVLGEQISVQVVAGGMCIVVGVLFLSGGLRSRRLSKGPSMLFGLGTGVLIGCYTVWDAYAFAVALIAQLVLV
;
A
#
# COMPACT_ATOMS: atom_id res chain seq x y z
N MET A 1 -19.60 -11.28 -2.35
CA MET A 1 -19.33 -10.42 -1.15
C MET A 1 -20.66 -10.20 -0.43
N SER A 2 -20.65 -10.28 0.91
CA SER A 2 -21.84 -9.91 1.69
C SER A 2 -22.05 -8.39 1.63
N LEU A 3 -23.31 -7.95 1.82
CA LEU A 3 -23.63 -6.51 1.85
C LEU A 3 -22.85 -5.77 2.97
N SER A 4 -22.67 -6.43 4.11
CA SER A 4 -21.89 -5.90 5.23
C SER A 4 -20.42 -5.67 4.84
N ALA A 5 -19.80 -6.62 4.15
CA ALA A 5 -18.42 -6.47 3.66
C ALA A 5 -18.31 -5.31 2.67
N LEU A 6 -19.26 -5.15 1.76
CA LEU A 6 -19.30 -4.03 0.82
C LEU A 6 -19.42 -2.69 1.55
N LEU A 7 -20.31 -2.58 2.53
CA LEU A 7 -20.50 -1.36 3.32
C LEU A 7 -19.23 -0.99 4.10
N ILE A 8 -18.54 -1.96 4.72
CA ILE A 8 -17.28 -1.73 5.43
C ILE A 8 -16.21 -1.18 4.47
N VAL A 9 -16.08 -1.76 3.28
CA VAL A 9 -15.12 -1.30 2.26
C VAL A 9 -15.44 0.12 1.80
N LEU A 10 -16.73 0.45 1.58
CA LEU A 10 -17.13 1.80 1.18
C LEU A 10 -16.85 2.82 2.29
N VAL A 11 -17.13 2.50 3.55
CA VAL A 11 -16.79 3.37 4.70
C VAL A 11 -15.28 3.55 4.79
N ALA A 12 -14.49 2.49 4.67
CA ALA A 12 -13.04 2.56 4.69
C ALA A 12 -12.51 3.45 3.55
N ALA A 13 -13.06 3.31 2.34
CA ALA A 13 -12.70 4.12 1.18
C ALA A 13 -13.03 5.61 1.40
N LEU A 14 -14.19 5.91 1.99
CA LEU A 14 -14.60 7.28 2.32
C LEU A 14 -13.67 7.90 3.37
N LEU A 15 -13.36 7.17 4.44
CA LEU A 15 -12.42 7.61 5.47
C LEU A 15 -11.02 7.86 4.87
N HIS A 16 -10.56 6.97 4.01
CA HIS A 16 -9.27 7.11 3.32
C HIS A 16 -9.24 8.33 2.38
N ALA A 17 -10.31 8.58 1.63
CA ALA A 17 -10.44 9.76 0.77
C ALA A 17 -10.46 11.06 1.59
N THR A 18 -11.22 11.07 2.69
CA THR A 18 -11.30 12.21 3.63
C THR A 18 -9.94 12.50 4.25
N TRP A 19 -9.22 11.46 4.70
CA TRP A 19 -7.86 11.57 5.20
C TRP A 19 -6.91 12.21 4.17
N ASN A 20 -6.88 11.68 2.95
CA ASN A 20 -6.02 12.22 1.89
C ASN A 20 -6.36 13.68 1.56
N TYR A 21 -7.64 14.05 1.58
CA TYR A 21 -8.08 15.44 1.41
C TYR A 21 -7.51 16.37 2.48
N TRP A 22 -7.61 15.97 3.77
CA TRP A 22 -7.09 16.76 4.87
C TRP A 22 -5.55 16.87 4.86
N VAL A 23 -4.85 15.78 4.60
CA VAL A 23 -3.39 15.77 4.47
C VAL A 23 -2.94 16.73 3.37
N LYS A 24 -3.63 16.73 2.22
CA LYS A 24 -3.37 17.65 1.12
C LYS A 24 -3.67 19.10 1.51
N LYS A 25 -4.79 19.35 2.18
CA LYS A 25 -5.22 20.70 2.58
C LYS A 25 -4.29 21.33 3.61
N LEU A 26 -3.78 20.54 4.54
CA LEU A 26 -2.84 20.97 5.56
C LEU A 26 -1.45 21.27 4.99
N ALA A 27 -1.16 20.85 3.75
CA ALA A 27 0.14 21.00 3.09
C ALA A 27 1.33 20.63 4.00
N GLY A 28 1.09 19.72 4.95
CA GLY A 28 2.06 19.34 5.98
C GLY A 28 3.19 18.54 5.37
N GLY A 29 4.40 18.93 5.77
CA GLY A 29 5.62 18.23 5.42
C GLY A 29 5.80 16.92 6.20
N PRO A 30 7.03 16.42 6.31
CA PRO A 30 7.38 15.24 7.09
C PRO A 30 6.90 15.29 8.55
N GLU A 31 6.77 16.48 9.12
CA GLU A 31 6.32 16.70 10.50
C GLU A 31 4.90 16.19 10.72
N LEU A 32 4.02 16.40 9.76
CA LEU A 32 2.63 15.94 9.85
C LEU A 32 2.54 14.42 9.91
N ILE A 33 3.40 13.76 9.15
CA ILE A 33 3.49 12.31 9.10
C ILE A 33 4.03 11.77 10.41
N TRP A 34 5.09 12.41 10.92
CA TRP A 34 5.67 12.07 12.22
C TRP A 34 4.63 12.18 13.32
N MET A 35 3.86 13.25 13.33
CA MET A 35 2.77 13.47 14.27
C MET A 35 1.71 12.36 14.19
N PHE A 36 1.26 12.00 12.98
CA PHE A 36 0.25 10.94 12.82
C PHE A 36 0.79 9.56 13.19
N SER A 37 2.04 9.25 12.84
CA SER A 37 2.67 8.00 13.23
C SER A 37 2.79 7.90 14.74
N THR A 38 3.21 8.97 15.41
CA THR A 38 3.28 9.03 16.88
C THR A 38 1.91 8.86 17.52
N LEU A 39 0.88 9.55 16.99
CA LEU A 39 -0.49 9.42 17.47
C LEU A 39 -1.01 8.00 17.29
N SER A 40 -0.72 7.35 16.15
CA SER A 40 -1.08 5.96 15.92
C SER A 40 -0.40 5.03 16.92
N VAL A 41 0.89 5.20 17.19
CA VAL A 41 1.60 4.42 18.21
C VAL A 41 0.95 4.56 19.57
N ILE A 42 0.63 5.79 20.00
CA ILE A 42 -0.02 6.05 21.29
C ILE A 42 -1.41 5.41 21.35
N LEU A 43 -2.18 5.50 20.26
CA LEU A 43 -3.53 4.95 20.19
C LEU A 43 -3.54 3.41 20.24
N TYR A 44 -2.57 2.76 19.56
CA TYR A 44 -2.49 1.30 19.51
C TYR A 44 -1.65 0.70 20.65
N ALA A 45 -0.87 1.51 21.40
CA ALA A 45 -0.05 1.05 22.51
C ALA A 45 -0.85 0.25 23.56
N PRO A 46 -2.06 0.66 24.01
CA PRO A 46 -2.83 -0.13 24.97
C PRO A 46 -3.21 -1.52 24.45
N ALA A 47 -3.61 -1.62 23.16
CA ALA A 47 -3.94 -2.89 22.53
C ALA A 47 -2.69 -3.78 22.41
N LEU A 48 -1.55 -3.19 22.03
CA LEU A 48 -0.27 -3.90 21.98
C LEU A 48 0.15 -4.39 23.37
N CYS A 49 0.06 -3.53 24.39
CA CYS A 49 0.36 -3.92 25.78
C CYS A 49 -0.55 -5.06 26.25
N TYR A 50 -1.83 -4.99 25.96
CA TYR A 50 -2.78 -6.05 26.27
C TYR A 50 -2.36 -7.37 25.62
N MET A 51 -2.03 -7.36 24.32
CA MET A 51 -1.59 -8.56 23.59
C MET A 51 -0.27 -9.11 24.12
N LEU A 52 0.66 -8.25 24.55
CA LEU A 52 1.96 -8.65 25.10
C LEU A 52 1.87 -9.23 26.51
N LEU A 53 0.97 -8.71 27.34
CA LEU A 53 0.84 -9.09 28.75
C LEU A 53 -0.10 -10.28 28.94
N LEU A 54 -1.13 -10.42 28.13
CA LEU A 54 -2.20 -11.41 28.29
C LEU A 54 -2.32 -12.38 27.10
N GLY A 55 -1.62 -12.12 26.00
CA GLY A 55 -1.60 -12.98 24.82
C GLY A 55 -0.35 -13.86 24.80
N ASP A 56 -0.49 -15.07 24.25
CA ASP A 56 0.65 -15.99 23.99
C ASP A 56 1.49 -15.56 22.77
N VAL A 57 1.78 -14.25 22.64
CA VAL A 57 2.58 -13.75 21.52
C VAL A 57 4.05 -14.09 21.75
N LYS A 58 4.53 -15.10 21.06
CA LYS A 58 5.94 -15.48 21.08
C LYS A 58 6.72 -14.68 20.03
N PHE A 59 7.54 -13.74 20.47
CA PHE A 59 8.49 -13.06 19.59
C PHE A 59 9.68 -14.00 19.33
N ASN A 60 9.70 -14.59 18.15
CA ASN A 60 10.89 -15.28 17.65
C ASN A 60 11.63 -14.38 16.63
N VAL A 61 12.86 -14.75 16.28
CA VAL A 61 13.69 -14.01 15.31
C VAL A 61 12.98 -13.85 13.96
N GLN A 62 12.19 -14.83 13.54
CA GLN A 62 11.42 -14.80 12.30
C GLN A 62 10.31 -13.72 12.36
N THR A 63 9.54 -13.68 13.45
CA THR A 63 8.48 -12.67 13.63
C THR A 63 9.06 -11.26 13.65
N VAL A 64 10.17 -11.05 14.37
CA VAL A 64 10.86 -9.75 14.40
C VAL A 64 11.36 -9.38 13.00
N GLY A 65 11.96 -10.34 12.26
CA GLY A 65 12.42 -10.12 10.90
C GLY A 65 11.29 -9.73 9.94
N ILE A 66 10.13 -10.37 10.05
CA ILE A 66 8.94 -10.06 9.24
C ILE A 66 8.44 -8.64 9.54
N ILE A 67 8.32 -8.26 10.81
CA ILE A 67 7.87 -6.93 11.23
C ILE A 67 8.85 -5.86 10.76
N CYS A 68 10.14 -6.05 10.96
CA CYS A 68 11.17 -5.12 10.51
C CYS A 68 11.18 -4.98 8.99
N GLY A 69 11.04 -6.08 8.25
CA GLY A 69 10.97 -6.08 6.79
C GLY A 69 9.76 -5.29 6.28
N SER A 70 8.58 -5.51 6.86
CA SER A 70 7.37 -4.73 6.55
C SER A 70 7.59 -3.24 6.85
N GLY A 71 8.10 -2.90 8.03
CA GLY A 71 8.40 -1.51 8.40
C GLY A 71 9.37 -0.83 7.44
N MET A 72 10.45 -1.51 7.03
CA MET A 72 11.41 -0.97 6.07
C MET A 72 10.78 -0.74 4.68
N LEU A 73 9.98 -1.69 4.19
CA LEU A 73 9.30 -1.56 2.90
C LEU A 73 8.31 -0.39 2.92
N HIS A 74 7.51 -0.26 3.98
CA HIS A 74 6.58 0.85 4.14
C HIS A 74 7.29 2.20 4.25
N LEU A 75 8.37 2.29 5.01
CA LEU A 75 9.16 3.52 5.12
C LEU A 75 9.76 3.90 3.76
N THR A 76 10.36 2.95 3.05
CA THR A 76 10.98 3.20 1.74
C THR A 76 9.93 3.62 0.71
N TYR A 77 8.79 2.92 0.66
CA TYR A 77 7.64 3.30 -0.17
C TYR A 77 7.23 4.75 0.10
N PHE A 78 7.09 5.08 1.37
CA PHE A 78 6.60 6.39 1.78
C PHE A 78 7.59 7.51 1.41
N LEU A 79 8.88 7.31 1.67
CA LEU A 79 9.94 8.26 1.30
C LEU A 79 10.01 8.44 -0.23
N THR A 80 9.92 7.35 -0.99
CA THR A 80 9.92 7.41 -2.46
C THR A 80 8.72 8.18 -3.00
N LEU A 81 7.53 7.97 -2.43
CA LEU A 81 6.32 8.70 -2.79
C LEU A 81 6.47 10.21 -2.50
N GLN A 82 7.00 10.57 -1.33
CA GLN A 82 7.26 11.97 -0.97
C GLN A 82 8.26 12.64 -1.92
N LEU A 83 9.34 11.95 -2.27
CA LEU A 83 10.29 12.43 -3.26
C LEU A 83 9.62 12.63 -4.63
N GLY A 84 8.74 11.70 -5.01
CA GLY A 84 7.94 11.81 -6.22
C GLY A 84 7.04 13.05 -6.23
N TYR A 85 6.43 13.38 -5.10
CA TYR A 85 5.61 14.59 -4.98
C TYR A 85 6.42 15.89 -4.99
N ARG A 86 7.67 15.86 -4.54
CA ARG A 86 8.56 17.04 -4.56
C ARG A 86 9.18 17.28 -5.93
N HIS A 87 9.48 16.25 -6.70
CA HIS A 87 10.24 16.34 -7.96
C HIS A 87 9.39 16.05 -9.21
N GLY A 88 8.14 15.58 -9.02
CA GLY A 88 7.24 15.22 -10.11
C GLY A 88 5.87 15.89 -9.98
N GLU A 89 5.05 15.69 -11.00
CA GLU A 89 3.66 16.14 -10.99
C GLU A 89 2.80 15.14 -10.19
N LEU A 90 2.14 15.63 -9.14
CA LEU A 90 1.24 14.82 -8.27
C LEU A 90 0.18 14.08 -9.09
N SER A 91 -0.36 14.76 -10.12
CA SER A 91 -1.36 14.22 -11.03
C SER A 91 -0.89 13.02 -11.85
N LEU A 92 0.43 12.79 -11.94
CA LEU A 92 1.06 11.65 -12.60
C LEU A 92 1.59 10.62 -11.61
N VAL A 93 2.36 11.06 -10.62
CA VAL A 93 3.01 10.17 -9.64
C VAL A 93 1.99 9.32 -8.91
N TYR A 94 0.92 9.94 -8.40
CA TYR A 94 -0.08 9.23 -7.60
C TYR A 94 -0.85 8.16 -8.38
N PRO A 95 -1.46 8.44 -9.56
CA PRO A 95 -2.17 7.42 -10.34
C PRO A 95 -1.24 6.29 -10.81
N ILE A 96 -0.02 6.60 -11.24
CA ILE A 96 0.95 5.60 -11.67
C ILE A 96 1.31 4.66 -10.52
N ALA A 97 1.65 5.21 -9.35
CA ALA A 97 2.00 4.41 -8.18
C ALA A 97 0.83 3.50 -7.74
N ARG A 98 -0.38 4.04 -7.71
CA ARG A 98 -1.59 3.31 -7.30
C ARG A 98 -2.03 2.23 -8.29
N ALA A 99 -1.75 2.41 -9.58
CA ALA A 99 -2.05 1.40 -10.59
C ALA A 99 -0.99 0.29 -10.64
N THR A 100 0.29 0.67 -10.55
CA THR A 100 1.40 -0.27 -10.69
C THR A 100 1.44 -1.29 -9.55
N GLY A 101 1.16 -0.89 -8.30
CA GLY A 101 1.20 -1.78 -7.14
C GLY A 101 0.28 -3.01 -7.29
N PRO A 102 -1.04 -2.84 -7.42
CA PRO A 102 -1.97 -3.96 -7.61
C PRO A 102 -1.68 -4.80 -8.86
N LEU A 103 -1.25 -4.18 -9.97
CA LEU A 103 -0.89 -4.91 -11.18
C LEU A 103 0.31 -5.83 -10.95
N LEU A 104 1.35 -5.34 -10.26
CA LEU A 104 2.52 -6.15 -9.91
C LEU A 104 2.19 -7.23 -8.89
N ALA A 105 1.37 -6.94 -7.87
CA ALA A 105 0.92 -7.94 -6.90
C ALA A 105 0.14 -9.05 -7.59
N THR A 106 -0.77 -8.73 -8.52
CA THR A 106 -1.51 -9.70 -9.31
C THR A 106 -0.58 -10.52 -10.20
N LEU A 107 0.36 -9.87 -10.89
CA LEU A 107 1.35 -10.57 -11.73
C LEU A 107 2.18 -11.55 -10.90
N PHE A 108 2.62 -11.15 -9.71
CA PHE A 108 3.34 -12.01 -8.79
C PHE A 108 2.49 -13.22 -8.35
N ALA A 109 1.24 -12.99 -7.97
CA ALA A 109 0.32 -14.07 -7.57
C ALA A 109 0.18 -15.12 -8.68
N VAL A 110 0.08 -14.69 -9.92
CA VAL A 110 -0.03 -15.61 -11.07
C VAL A 110 1.27 -16.34 -11.38
N VAL A 111 2.38 -15.59 -11.48
CA VAL A 111 3.66 -16.15 -11.95
C VAL A 111 4.34 -17.00 -10.87
N VAL A 112 4.25 -16.58 -9.61
CA VAL A 112 4.97 -17.23 -8.50
C VAL A 112 4.07 -18.19 -7.72
N LEU A 113 2.81 -17.80 -7.46
CA LEU A 113 1.88 -18.62 -6.69
C LEU A 113 1.03 -19.54 -7.57
N GLY A 114 1.08 -19.38 -8.91
CA GLY A 114 0.30 -20.20 -9.85
C GLY A 114 -1.21 -19.94 -9.79
N GLU A 115 -1.64 -18.78 -9.28
CA GLU A 115 -3.05 -18.45 -9.20
C GLU A 115 -3.68 -18.29 -10.58
N GLN A 116 -4.88 -18.83 -10.75
CA GLN A 116 -5.63 -18.66 -11.99
C GLN A 116 -6.29 -17.28 -12.05
N ILE A 117 -5.99 -16.53 -13.10
CA ILE A 117 -6.61 -15.23 -13.30
C ILE A 117 -7.99 -15.42 -13.94
N SER A 118 -9.02 -14.83 -13.32
CA SER A 118 -10.33 -14.71 -13.94
C SER A 118 -10.34 -13.59 -15.00
N VAL A 119 -11.20 -13.75 -16.00
CA VAL A 119 -11.40 -12.71 -17.05
C VAL A 119 -11.76 -11.35 -16.42
N GLN A 120 -12.50 -11.36 -15.30
CA GLN A 120 -12.87 -10.12 -14.58
C GLN A 120 -11.65 -9.41 -14.01
N VAL A 121 -10.66 -10.13 -13.49
CA VAL A 121 -9.41 -9.54 -12.96
C VAL A 121 -8.60 -8.91 -14.09
N VAL A 122 -8.50 -9.59 -15.24
CA VAL A 122 -7.83 -9.05 -16.44
C VAL A 122 -8.53 -7.79 -16.93
N ALA A 123 -9.86 -7.83 -17.06
CA ALA A 123 -10.65 -6.66 -17.48
C ALA A 123 -10.47 -5.48 -16.51
N GLY A 124 -10.53 -5.73 -15.20
CA GLY A 124 -10.26 -4.70 -14.18
C GLY A 124 -8.86 -4.09 -14.29
N GLY A 125 -7.84 -4.93 -14.46
CA GLY A 125 -6.47 -4.47 -14.70
C GLY A 125 -6.33 -3.60 -15.95
N MET A 126 -6.95 -3.98 -17.05
CA MET A 126 -6.99 -3.19 -18.27
C MET A 126 -7.71 -1.83 -18.07
N CYS A 127 -8.83 -1.81 -17.35
CA CYS A 127 -9.50 -0.57 -16.99
C CYS A 127 -8.62 0.36 -16.18
N ILE A 128 -7.84 -0.17 -15.21
CA ILE A 128 -6.88 0.62 -14.42
C ILE A 128 -5.82 1.23 -15.34
N VAL A 129 -5.21 0.44 -16.22
CA VAL A 129 -4.19 0.93 -17.17
C VAL A 129 -4.74 2.04 -18.07
N VAL A 130 -5.91 1.80 -18.66
CA VAL A 130 -6.59 2.80 -19.49
C VAL A 130 -6.89 4.08 -18.70
N GLY A 131 -7.43 3.95 -17.47
CA GLY A 131 -7.71 5.10 -16.60
C GLY A 131 -6.45 5.92 -16.29
N VAL A 132 -5.33 5.28 -15.99
CA VAL A 132 -4.04 5.96 -15.75
C VAL A 132 -3.54 6.66 -17.01
N LEU A 133 -3.65 6.02 -18.18
CA LEU A 133 -3.28 6.65 -19.45
C LEU A 133 -4.12 7.92 -19.73
N PHE A 134 -5.42 7.88 -19.45
CA PHE A 134 -6.27 9.06 -19.59
C PHE A 134 -5.89 10.17 -18.59
N LEU A 135 -5.71 9.84 -17.32
CA LEU A 135 -5.30 10.79 -16.27
C LEU A 135 -3.92 11.41 -16.55
N SER A 136 -3.03 10.64 -17.16
CA SER A 136 -1.68 11.10 -17.55
C SER A 136 -1.69 12.04 -18.79
N GLY A 137 -2.86 12.40 -19.29
CA GLY A 137 -2.99 13.25 -20.49
C GLY A 137 -2.71 12.53 -21.80
N GLY A 138 -2.80 11.19 -21.80
CA GLY A 138 -2.56 10.32 -22.94
C GLY A 138 -1.10 10.30 -23.42
N LEU A 139 -0.87 9.57 -24.49
CA LEU A 139 0.46 9.48 -25.15
C LEU A 139 0.90 10.82 -25.81
N ARG A 140 0.01 11.79 -25.91
CA ARG A 140 0.20 13.03 -26.68
C ARG A 140 0.67 14.23 -25.86
N SER A 141 0.68 14.16 -24.53
CA SER A 141 1.14 15.26 -23.69
C SER A 141 2.67 15.37 -23.71
N ARG A 142 3.18 16.40 -24.39
CA ARG A 142 4.61 16.73 -24.53
C ARG A 142 5.19 17.49 -23.32
N ARG A 143 4.69 17.33 -22.12
CA ARG A 143 5.26 18.04 -20.96
C ARG A 143 6.60 17.45 -20.57
N LEU A 144 7.61 18.32 -20.45
CA LEU A 144 9.02 18.02 -20.16
C LEU A 144 9.28 17.34 -18.79
N SER A 145 8.31 17.34 -17.89
CA SER A 145 8.42 16.77 -16.52
C SER A 145 7.98 15.31 -16.38
N LYS A 146 7.79 14.56 -17.47
CA LYS A 146 7.29 13.18 -17.41
C LYS A 146 8.29 12.18 -16.82
N GLY A 147 9.60 12.37 -17.08
CA GLY A 147 10.63 11.42 -16.66
C GLY A 147 10.68 11.21 -15.15
N PRO A 148 10.88 12.24 -14.33
CA PRO A 148 10.89 12.11 -12.88
C PRO A 148 9.56 11.60 -12.31
N SER A 149 8.43 12.10 -12.79
CA SER A 149 7.10 11.65 -12.35
C SER A 149 6.86 10.17 -12.62
N MET A 150 7.28 9.70 -13.79
CA MET A 150 7.14 8.30 -14.18
C MET A 150 8.07 7.40 -13.36
N LEU A 151 9.32 7.81 -13.17
CA LEU A 151 10.30 7.07 -12.39
C LEU A 151 9.86 6.89 -10.95
N PHE A 152 9.48 7.99 -10.27
CA PHE A 152 9.00 7.93 -8.89
C PHE A 152 7.66 7.22 -8.75
N GLY A 153 6.74 7.41 -9.72
CA GLY A 153 5.46 6.71 -9.73
C GLY A 153 5.62 5.20 -9.87
N LEU A 154 6.42 4.75 -10.84
CA LEU A 154 6.70 3.32 -11.02
C LEU A 154 7.48 2.74 -9.83
N GLY A 155 8.54 3.42 -9.38
CA GLY A 155 9.32 2.98 -8.21
C GLY A 155 8.46 2.83 -6.96
N THR A 156 7.60 3.81 -6.69
CA THR A 156 6.62 3.73 -5.61
C THR A 156 5.65 2.56 -5.79
N GLY A 157 5.16 2.36 -7.02
CA GLY A 157 4.26 1.24 -7.33
C GLY A 157 4.91 -0.13 -7.15
N VAL A 158 6.19 -0.27 -7.52
CA VAL A 158 6.98 -1.49 -7.24
C VAL A 158 7.05 -1.75 -5.73
N LEU A 159 7.36 -0.73 -4.93
CA LEU A 159 7.41 -0.85 -3.48
C LEU A 159 6.04 -1.20 -2.88
N ILE A 160 4.95 -0.66 -3.44
CA ILE A 160 3.57 -1.04 -3.07
C ILE A 160 3.35 -2.54 -3.34
N GLY A 161 3.73 -3.03 -4.51
CA GLY A 161 3.65 -4.46 -4.84
C GLY A 161 4.47 -5.32 -3.87
N CYS A 162 5.70 -4.89 -3.58
CA CYS A 162 6.60 -5.61 -2.67
C CYS A 162 6.03 -5.70 -1.25
N TYR A 163 5.60 -4.61 -0.64
CA TYR A 163 5.06 -4.68 0.72
C TYR A 163 3.74 -5.44 0.76
N THR A 164 2.90 -5.33 -0.28
CA THR A 164 1.64 -6.08 -0.36
C THR A 164 1.88 -7.59 -0.33
N VAL A 165 2.85 -8.07 -1.11
CA VAL A 165 3.23 -9.49 -1.12
C VAL A 165 3.89 -9.90 0.19
N TRP A 166 4.75 -9.04 0.75
CA TRP A 166 5.41 -9.29 2.03
C TRP A 166 4.41 -9.41 3.18
N ASP A 167 3.45 -8.49 3.25
CA ASP A 167 2.44 -8.50 4.31
C ASP A 167 1.46 -9.68 4.15
N ALA A 168 1.13 -10.08 2.92
CA ALA A 168 0.38 -11.30 2.67
C ALA A 168 1.12 -12.55 3.16
N TYR A 169 2.43 -12.65 2.90
CA TYR A 169 3.28 -13.70 3.43
C TYR A 169 3.32 -13.66 4.97
N ALA A 170 3.51 -12.49 5.57
CA ALA A 170 3.49 -12.29 7.01
C ALA A 170 2.20 -12.79 7.66
N PHE A 171 1.06 -12.46 7.04
CA PHE A 171 -0.26 -12.92 7.48
C PHE A 171 -0.40 -14.44 7.37
N ALA A 172 0.04 -15.04 6.27
CA ALA A 172 0.00 -16.49 6.07
C ALA A 172 0.85 -17.23 7.12
N VAL A 173 2.06 -16.74 7.42
CA VAL A 173 2.92 -17.31 8.47
C VAL A 173 2.27 -17.22 9.84
N ALA A 174 1.66 -16.08 10.18
CA ALA A 174 0.95 -15.92 11.45
C ALA A 174 -0.26 -16.86 11.58
N LEU A 175 -1.02 -17.02 10.50
CA LEU A 175 -2.18 -17.94 10.47
C LEU A 175 -1.75 -19.40 10.64
N ILE A 176 -0.69 -19.84 9.93
CA ILE A 176 -0.15 -21.20 10.05
C ILE A 176 0.35 -21.44 11.47
N ALA A 177 1.05 -20.48 12.07
CA ALA A 177 1.53 -20.61 13.46
C ALA A 177 0.38 -20.80 14.46
N GLN A 178 -0.76 -20.12 14.25
CA GLN A 178 -1.96 -20.32 15.08
C GLN A 178 -2.58 -21.70 14.90
N LEU A 179 -2.63 -22.22 13.67
CA LEU A 179 -3.22 -23.53 13.37
C LEU A 179 -2.37 -24.71 13.89
N VAL A 180 -1.06 -24.55 14.02
CA VAL A 180 -0.14 -25.60 14.49
C VAL A 180 -0.08 -25.65 16.03
N LEU A 181 -0.49 -24.59 16.72
CA LEU A 181 -0.46 -24.48 18.19
C LEU A 181 -1.80 -24.90 18.85
N VAL A 182 -2.83 -25.26 18.06
CA VAL A 182 -4.10 -25.85 18.52
C VAL A 182 -4.07 -27.35 18.29
#